data_a1a410b0152033f1d4bb5d56ef077dc2
#
_entry.id   a1a410b0152033f1d4bb5d56ef077dc2
#
_cell.length_a   1.000
_cell.length_b   1.000
_cell.length_c   1.000
_cell.angle_alpha   90.00
_cell.angle_beta   90.00
_cell.angle_gamma   90.00
#
_symmetry.space_group_name_H-M   'P 1'
#
loop_
_entity.id
_entity.type
_entity.pdbx_description
1 polymer ?
#
loop_
_entity_poly.entity_id
_entity_poly.type
_entity_poly.pdbx_seq_one_letter_code
_entity_poly.pdbx_strand_id
1 'polypeptide(L)'
;PDDVSPVDAARQLLQRVGLGERLSHYPKYLSGGEQQRVALARAFVLRPPLLLADEPTGSLDARTGEAVIELMFQLNRERGSTLLLVTHDPDIARRCARQIELHAGRIVGSEFAASAK
;
A
#
# COMPACT_ATOMS: atom_id res chain seq x y z
N PRO A 1 9.08 7.68 -16.37
CA PRO A 1 9.25 8.95 -17.05
C PRO A 1 8.03 9.83 -16.97
N ASP A 2 8.26 11.11 -16.94
CA ASP A 2 7.22 12.08 -16.71
C ASP A 2 6.36 12.36 -17.94
N ASP A 3 6.77 11.85 -19.09
CA ASP A 3 6.07 12.06 -20.34
C ASP A 3 5.08 10.95 -20.72
N VAL A 4 4.86 9.99 -19.81
CA VAL A 4 3.83 8.97 -19.99
C VAL A 4 2.47 9.61 -19.77
N SER A 5 1.52 9.34 -20.68
CA SER A 5 0.18 9.90 -20.55
C SER A 5 -0.51 9.38 -19.28
N PRO A 6 -1.44 10.14 -18.68
CA PRO A 6 -2.15 9.69 -17.49
C PRO A 6 -2.88 8.36 -17.69
N VAL A 7 -3.48 8.13 -18.85
CA VAL A 7 -4.17 6.87 -19.16
C VAL A 7 -3.18 5.70 -19.19
N ASP A 8 -2.04 5.90 -19.86
CA ASP A 8 -1.02 4.86 -19.95
C ASP A 8 -0.41 4.58 -18.58
N ALA A 9 -0.15 5.62 -17.77
CA ALA A 9 0.37 5.47 -16.44
C ALA A 9 -0.60 4.66 -15.56
N ALA A 10 -1.89 4.95 -15.63
CA ALA A 10 -2.91 4.22 -14.88
C ALA A 10 -2.97 2.76 -15.33
N ARG A 11 -2.95 2.52 -16.64
CA ARG A 11 -3.01 1.17 -17.20
C ARG A 11 -1.79 0.34 -16.78
N GLN A 12 -0.60 0.92 -16.86
CA GLN A 12 0.64 0.25 -16.44
C GLN A 12 0.57 -0.13 -14.96
N LEU A 13 0.07 0.77 -14.13
CA LEU A 13 0.00 0.51 -12.71
C LEU A 13 -1.05 -0.56 -12.38
N LEU A 14 -2.20 -0.55 -13.06
CA LEU A 14 -3.20 -1.60 -12.89
C LEU A 14 -2.66 -2.97 -13.32
N GLN A 15 -1.87 -3.03 -14.38
CA GLN A 15 -1.18 -4.26 -14.77
C GLN A 15 -0.18 -4.69 -13.71
N ARG A 16 0.56 -3.74 -13.13
CA ARG A 16 1.54 -4.00 -12.08
C ARG A 16 0.90 -4.63 -10.83
N VAL A 17 -0.32 -4.20 -10.49
CA VAL A 17 -1.04 -4.78 -9.35
C VAL A 17 -1.87 -6.02 -9.73
N GLY A 18 -1.72 -6.51 -10.96
CA GLY A 18 -2.34 -7.76 -11.39
C GLY A 18 -3.76 -7.64 -11.88
N LEU A 19 -4.20 -6.44 -12.25
CA LEU A 19 -5.58 -6.19 -12.68
C LEU A 19 -5.69 -5.81 -14.15
N GLY A 20 -4.69 -6.12 -14.97
CA GLY A 20 -4.71 -5.76 -16.40
C GLY A 20 -5.91 -6.32 -17.15
N GLU A 21 -6.40 -7.50 -16.77
CA GLU A 21 -7.56 -8.13 -17.40
C GLU A 21 -8.89 -7.60 -16.87
N ARG A 22 -8.87 -6.74 -15.85
CA ARG A 22 -10.05 -6.19 -15.19
C ARG A 22 -10.26 -4.71 -15.49
N LEU A 23 -9.58 -4.17 -16.49
CA LEU A 23 -9.57 -2.73 -16.77
C LEU A 23 -10.96 -2.18 -17.10
N SER A 24 -11.85 -2.99 -17.68
CA SER A 24 -13.20 -2.59 -18.03
C SER A 24 -14.26 -2.90 -16.97
N HIS A 25 -13.87 -3.54 -15.87
CA HIS A 25 -14.82 -3.90 -14.82
C HIS A 25 -15.06 -2.74 -13.86
N TYR A 26 -16.29 -2.63 -13.40
CA TYR A 26 -16.63 -1.67 -12.36
C TYR A 26 -16.09 -2.16 -11.01
N PRO A 27 -15.64 -1.26 -10.12
CA PRO A 27 -15.09 -1.66 -8.82
C PRO A 27 -16.01 -2.55 -7.98
N LYS A 28 -17.32 -2.37 -8.08
CA LYS A 28 -18.29 -3.17 -7.30
C LYS A 28 -18.31 -4.66 -7.68
N TYR A 29 -17.75 -5.02 -8.83
CA TYR A 29 -17.66 -6.40 -9.28
C TYR A 29 -16.34 -7.08 -8.96
N LEU A 30 -15.46 -6.37 -8.27
CA LEU A 30 -14.15 -6.89 -7.90
C LEU A 30 -14.22 -7.50 -6.49
N SER A 31 -13.36 -8.48 -6.23
CA SER A 31 -13.18 -9.02 -4.89
C SER A 31 -12.62 -7.95 -3.95
N GLY A 32 -12.65 -8.21 -2.64
CA GLY A 32 -12.08 -7.30 -1.66
C GLY A 32 -10.59 -7.04 -1.91
N GLY A 33 -9.82 -8.09 -2.20
CA GLY A 33 -8.40 -7.94 -2.52
C GLY A 33 -8.17 -7.17 -3.81
N GLU A 34 -9.00 -7.42 -4.84
CA GLU A 34 -8.90 -6.67 -6.08
C GLU A 34 -9.25 -5.20 -5.88
N GLN A 35 -10.27 -4.90 -5.09
CA GLN A 35 -10.62 -3.52 -4.74
C GLN A 35 -9.47 -2.82 -4.04
N GLN A 36 -8.79 -3.52 -3.12
CA GLN A 36 -7.66 -2.95 -2.40
C GLN A 36 -6.48 -2.71 -3.33
N ARG A 37 -6.25 -3.57 -4.31
CA ARG A 37 -5.23 -3.35 -5.32
C ARG A 37 -5.53 -2.15 -6.20
N VAL A 38 -6.80 -1.91 -6.54
CA VAL A 38 -7.20 -0.69 -7.25
C VAL A 38 -6.90 0.54 -6.38
N ALA A 39 -7.19 0.45 -5.08
CA ALA A 39 -6.88 1.54 -4.16
C ALA A 39 -5.38 1.84 -4.10
N LEU A 40 -4.53 0.80 -4.11
CA LEU A 40 -3.09 0.98 -4.17
C LEU A 40 -2.66 1.67 -5.48
N ALA A 41 -3.21 1.23 -6.61
CA ALA A 41 -2.90 1.85 -7.89
C ALA A 41 -3.28 3.33 -7.89
N ARG A 42 -4.47 3.67 -7.37
CA ARG A 42 -4.89 5.06 -7.24
C ARG A 42 -3.94 5.88 -6.40
N ALA A 43 -3.50 5.30 -5.28
CA ALA A 43 -2.61 6.01 -4.36
C ALA A 43 -1.25 6.29 -4.99
N PHE A 44 -0.71 5.34 -5.74
CA PHE A 44 0.65 5.44 -6.27
C PHE A 44 0.74 6.08 -7.66
N VAL A 45 -0.38 6.21 -8.40
CA VAL A 45 -0.32 6.68 -9.80
C VAL A 45 0.25 8.09 -9.92
N LEU A 46 0.01 8.95 -8.94
CA LEU A 46 0.50 10.34 -8.94
C LEU A 46 1.90 10.48 -8.31
N ARG A 47 2.52 9.38 -7.93
CA ARG A 47 3.83 9.37 -7.27
C ARG A 47 3.90 10.34 -6.09
N PRO A 48 3.01 10.21 -5.10
CA PRO A 48 2.98 11.17 -4.00
C PRO A 48 4.24 11.06 -3.14
N PRO A 49 4.75 12.17 -2.59
CA PRO A 49 5.89 12.10 -1.67
C PRO A 49 5.54 11.44 -0.34
N LEU A 50 4.28 11.52 0.08
CA LEU A 50 3.80 10.91 1.32
C LEU A 50 2.52 10.13 1.03
N LEU A 51 2.50 8.88 1.44
CA LEU A 51 1.35 8.01 1.30
C LEU A 51 0.85 7.61 2.69
N LEU A 52 -0.44 7.77 2.92
CA LEU A 52 -1.07 7.39 4.19
C LEU A 52 -1.91 6.14 3.97
N ALA A 53 -1.71 5.13 4.81
CA ALA A 53 -2.47 3.89 4.76
C ALA A 53 -2.97 3.56 6.16
N ASP A 54 -4.28 3.41 6.31
CA ASP A 54 -4.91 3.13 7.60
C ASP A 54 -5.54 1.74 7.54
N GLU A 55 -4.91 0.78 8.26
CA GLU A 55 -5.37 -0.61 8.32
C GLU A 55 -5.72 -1.17 6.95
N PRO A 56 -4.78 -1.14 5.99
CA PRO A 56 -5.11 -1.40 4.58
C PRO A 56 -5.62 -2.81 4.31
N THR A 57 -5.44 -3.75 5.22
CA THR A 57 -5.87 -5.14 5.04
C THR A 57 -6.86 -5.59 6.09
N GLY A 58 -7.44 -4.66 6.86
CA GLY A 58 -8.29 -4.99 7.98
C GLY A 58 -9.54 -5.80 7.64
N SER A 59 -10.05 -5.67 6.41
CA SER A 59 -11.24 -6.39 5.96
C SER A 59 -10.93 -7.63 5.13
N LEU A 60 -9.65 -7.98 4.94
CA LEU A 60 -9.23 -9.08 4.10
C LEU A 60 -8.85 -10.31 4.92
N ASP A 61 -9.01 -11.50 4.33
CA ASP A 61 -8.47 -12.70 4.93
C ASP A 61 -6.93 -12.63 4.96
N ALA A 62 -6.31 -13.46 5.80
CA ALA A 62 -4.88 -13.37 6.07
C ALA A 62 -4.03 -13.52 4.80
N ARG A 63 -4.41 -14.46 3.93
CA ARG A 63 -3.64 -14.74 2.71
C ARG A 63 -3.72 -13.60 1.71
N THR A 64 -4.92 -13.11 1.48
CA THR A 64 -5.15 -11.98 0.57
C THR A 64 -4.51 -10.71 1.12
N GLY A 65 -4.64 -10.50 2.43
CA GLY A 65 -4.02 -9.35 3.10
C GLY A 65 -2.51 -9.35 2.97
N GLU A 66 -1.87 -10.51 3.15
CA GLU A 66 -0.42 -10.62 3.02
C GLU A 66 0.04 -10.24 1.61
N ALA A 67 -0.68 -10.70 0.57
CA ALA A 67 -0.34 -10.36 -0.80
C ALA A 67 -0.48 -8.86 -1.06
N VAL A 68 -1.51 -8.22 -0.53
CA VAL A 68 -1.73 -6.78 -0.68
C VAL A 68 -0.63 -5.99 0.05
N ILE A 69 -0.28 -6.39 1.26
CA ILE A 69 0.79 -5.73 2.03
C ILE A 69 2.13 -5.84 1.31
N GLU A 70 2.46 -7.01 0.79
CA GLU A 70 3.69 -7.21 0.04
C GLU A 70 3.76 -6.27 -1.17
N LEU A 71 2.67 -6.20 -1.92
CA LEU A 71 2.57 -5.33 -3.07
C LEU A 71 2.72 -3.86 -2.68
N MET A 72 2.11 -3.45 -1.58
CA MET A 72 2.21 -2.07 -1.08
C MET A 72 3.66 -1.70 -0.77
N PHE A 73 4.38 -2.55 -0.08
CA PHE A 73 5.79 -2.30 0.24
C PHE A 73 6.66 -2.28 -1.01
N GLN A 74 6.39 -3.17 -1.98
CA GLN A 74 7.11 -3.18 -3.24
C GLN A 74 6.90 -1.88 -4.02
N LEU A 75 5.66 -1.45 -4.16
CA LEU A 75 5.34 -0.21 -4.87
C LEU A 75 5.96 1.00 -4.18
N ASN A 76 5.95 1.00 -2.85
CA ASN A 76 6.55 2.08 -2.09
C ASN A 76 8.06 2.17 -2.35
N ARG A 77 8.76 1.04 -2.37
CA ARG A 77 10.19 1.02 -2.67
C ARG A 77 10.46 1.51 -4.09
N GLU A 78 9.66 1.05 -5.06
CA GLU A 78 9.85 1.42 -6.47
C GLU A 78 9.58 2.90 -6.71
N ARG A 79 8.60 3.46 -6.02
CA ARG A 79 8.15 4.84 -6.22
C ARG A 79 8.87 5.84 -5.34
N GLY A 80 9.53 5.40 -4.28
CA GLY A 80 10.28 6.27 -3.39
C GLY A 80 9.43 7.18 -2.50
N SER A 81 8.16 6.83 -2.29
CA SER A 81 7.30 7.58 -1.36
C SER A 81 7.66 7.29 0.09
N THR A 82 7.34 8.22 0.97
CA THR A 82 7.34 7.95 2.40
C THR A 82 5.98 7.36 2.76
N LEU A 83 5.98 6.18 3.35
CA LEU A 83 4.76 5.48 3.72
C LEU A 83 4.51 5.62 5.22
N LEU A 84 3.38 6.22 5.58
CA LEU A 84 2.89 6.24 6.95
C LEU A 84 1.76 5.24 7.07
N LEU A 85 2.02 4.16 7.78
CA LEU A 85 1.11 3.03 7.88
C LEU A 85 0.56 2.91 9.30
N VAL A 86 -0.76 2.93 9.43
CA VAL A 86 -1.43 2.70 10.70
C VAL A 86 -1.88 1.25 10.73
N THR A 87 -1.44 0.50 11.73
CA THR A 87 -1.79 -0.90 11.89
C THR A 87 -1.72 -1.32 13.35
N HIS A 88 -2.51 -2.30 13.73
CA HIS A 88 -2.39 -2.97 15.02
C HIS A 88 -1.74 -4.36 14.88
N ASP A 89 -1.28 -4.70 13.69
CA ASP A 89 -0.60 -5.97 13.43
C ASP A 89 0.91 -5.79 13.65
N PRO A 90 1.49 -6.40 14.69
CA PRO A 90 2.91 -6.23 14.98
C PRO A 90 3.82 -6.79 13.89
N ASP A 91 3.38 -7.80 13.13
CA ASP A 91 4.19 -8.34 12.04
C ASP A 91 4.35 -7.34 10.91
N ILE A 92 3.29 -6.62 10.58
CA ILE A 92 3.36 -5.56 9.58
C ILE A 92 4.22 -4.41 10.09
N ALA A 93 4.02 -4.00 11.34
CA ALA A 93 4.79 -2.91 11.95
C ALA A 93 6.29 -3.20 11.93
N ARG A 94 6.70 -4.43 12.18
CA ARG A 94 8.12 -4.80 12.17
C ARG A 94 8.78 -4.68 10.80
N ARG A 95 8.00 -4.66 9.73
CA ARG A 95 8.52 -4.49 8.36
C ARG A 95 8.83 -3.04 8.02
N CYS A 96 8.41 -2.10 8.85
CA CYS A 96 8.64 -0.67 8.63
C CYS A 96 9.98 -0.26 9.21
N ALA A 97 10.59 0.77 8.62
CA ALA A 97 11.89 1.27 9.09
C ALA A 97 11.81 1.87 10.49
N ARG A 98 10.65 2.46 10.83
CA ARG A 98 10.43 3.06 12.14
C ARG A 98 9.03 2.70 12.63
N GLN A 99 8.93 2.38 13.91
CA GLN A 99 7.66 2.13 14.57
C GLN A 99 7.43 3.20 15.63
N ILE A 100 6.19 3.70 15.67
CA ILE A 100 5.74 4.61 16.73
C ILE A 100 4.53 3.95 17.36
N GLU A 101 4.61 3.67 18.64
CA GLU A 101 3.53 3.02 19.37
C GLU A 101 2.67 4.08 20.06
N LEU A 102 1.36 3.99 19.84
CA LEU A 102 0.39 4.91 20.44
C LEU A 102 -0.49 4.18 21.42
N HIS A 103 -0.78 4.83 22.54
CA HIS A 103 -1.74 4.36 23.52
C HIS A 103 -2.52 5.54 24.07
N ALA A 104 -3.85 5.46 24.00
CA ALA A 104 -4.74 6.51 24.48
C ALA A 104 -4.37 7.91 23.96
N GLY A 105 -4.01 7.98 22.68
CA GLY A 105 -3.66 9.24 22.02
C GLY A 105 -2.27 9.76 22.32
N ARG A 106 -1.43 8.98 23.01
CA ARG A 106 -0.08 9.38 23.37
C ARG A 106 0.95 8.43 22.79
N ILE A 107 2.12 8.97 22.44
CA ILE A 107 3.24 8.16 22.01
C ILE A 107 3.86 7.52 23.24
N VAL A 108 3.91 6.17 23.27
CA VAL A 108 4.50 5.43 24.38
C VAL A 108 5.79 4.72 24.01
N GLY A 109 6.15 4.71 22.71
CA GLY A 109 7.39 4.11 22.27
C GLY A 109 7.70 4.53 20.84
N SER A 110 8.97 4.55 20.50
CA SER A 110 9.44 4.81 19.14
C SER A 110 10.76 4.09 18.96
N GLU A 111 10.85 3.28 17.91
CA GLU A 111 12.08 2.54 17.63
C GLU A 111 12.29 2.38 16.13
N PHE A 112 13.56 2.30 15.75
CA PHE A 112 13.96 2.05 14.37
C PHE A 112 14.27 0.56 14.21
N ALA A 113 13.95 0.01 13.03
CA ALA A 113 14.28 -1.36 12.74
C ALA A 113 15.81 -1.54 12.72
N ALA A 114 16.27 -2.65 13.31
CA ALA A 114 17.70 -2.94 13.38
C ALA A 114 18.34 -3.11 12.00
N SER A 115 17.56 -3.55 11.01
CA SER A 115 18.03 -3.77 9.64
C SER A 115 17.66 -2.62 8.69
N ALA A 116 17.19 -1.50 9.20
CA ALA A 116 16.84 -0.34 8.38
C ALA A 116 18.11 0.25 7.75
N LYS A 117 18.14 0.31 6.44
CA LYS A 117 19.30 0.83 5.70
C LYS A 117 18.87 1.51 4.43
#